data_a78b5d04e4dd6903afc13f8c2b93bd0f
#
_entry.id   a78b5d04e4dd6903afc13f8c2b93bd0f
#
_cell.length_a   1.000
_cell.length_b   1.000
_cell.length_c   1.000
_cell.angle_alpha   90.00
_cell.angle_beta   90.00
_cell.angle_gamma   90.00
#
_symmetry.space_group_name_H-M   'P 1'
#
loop_
_entity.id
_entity.type
_entity.pdbx_description
1 polymer ?
#
loop_
_entity_poly.entity_id
_entity_poly.type
_entity_poly.pdbx_seq_one_letter_code
_entity_poly.pdbx_strand_id
1 'polypeptide(L)'
;MVKPGSKDRKSSILITGLELEELQRFVWMMAESFGLDRRIDNYKGTRPIGLWRWDIECLVEVIDSVLDDPEYYPSQDTPEYLALKMLRKRLQAENDVLYAELRSSTRKR
;
A
#
# COMPACT_ATOMS: atom_id res chain seq x y z
N MET A 1 27.55 1.17 -13.67
CA MET A 1 26.73 0.02 -13.33
C MET A 1 25.44 0.44 -12.62
N VAL A 2 24.37 -0.19 -12.99
CA VAL A 2 23.09 0.16 -12.41
C VAL A 2 22.81 -0.71 -11.19
N LYS A 3 22.57 -0.09 -10.07
CA LYS A 3 22.25 -0.83 -8.86
C LYS A 3 20.85 -1.42 -8.96
N PRO A 4 20.64 -2.61 -8.35
CA PRO A 4 19.29 -3.13 -8.25
C PRO A 4 18.41 -2.10 -7.57
N GLY A 5 17.26 -1.84 -8.14
CA GLY A 5 16.34 -0.87 -7.59
C GLY A 5 16.65 0.58 -7.88
N SER A 6 17.70 0.86 -8.67
CA SER A 6 18.06 2.25 -8.96
C SER A 6 16.97 2.95 -9.76
N LYS A 7 16.13 2.21 -10.47
CA LYS A 7 15.03 2.77 -11.24
C LYS A 7 13.74 2.81 -10.44
N ASP A 8 13.72 2.17 -9.29
CA ASP A 8 12.58 2.25 -8.40
C ASP A 8 12.67 3.52 -7.58
N ARG A 9 11.54 4.03 -7.22
CA ARG A 9 11.47 5.15 -6.32
C ARG A 9 10.32 4.94 -5.35
N LYS A 10 10.36 5.68 -4.27
CA LYS A 10 9.26 5.65 -3.31
C LYS A 10 8.14 6.54 -3.80
N SER A 11 6.92 6.09 -3.63
CA SER A 11 5.75 6.94 -3.75
C SER A 11 5.41 7.48 -2.38
N SER A 12 5.04 8.74 -2.32
CA SER A 12 4.63 9.37 -1.08
C SER A 12 3.12 9.40 -1.02
N ILE A 13 2.54 8.73 -0.06
CA ILE A 13 1.09 8.59 0.05
C ILE A 13 0.68 8.98 1.44
N LEU A 14 -0.30 9.86 1.55
CA LEU A 14 -0.82 10.25 2.85
C LEU A 14 -1.97 9.32 3.20
N ILE A 15 -1.84 8.62 4.32
CA ILE A 15 -2.85 7.69 4.82
C ILE A 15 -3.26 8.19 6.18
N THR A 16 -4.52 8.57 6.35
CA THR A 16 -4.98 9.21 7.58
C THR A 16 -6.32 8.64 8.03
N GLY A 17 -6.69 9.00 9.25
CA GLY A 17 -8.02 8.74 9.79
C GLY A 17 -8.37 7.26 9.74
N LEU A 18 -9.56 6.99 9.27
CA LEU A 18 -10.10 5.65 9.28
C LEU A 18 -9.29 4.70 8.38
N GLU A 19 -8.76 5.20 7.27
CA GLU A 19 -7.90 4.40 6.40
C GLU A 19 -6.72 3.85 7.19
N LEU A 20 -6.06 4.70 7.96
CA LEU A 20 -4.90 4.29 8.71
C LEU A 20 -5.27 3.37 9.86
N GLU A 21 -6.35 3.71 10.57
CA GLU A 21 -6.79 2.87 11.68
C GLU A 21 -7.10 1.46 11.23
N GLU A 22 -7.81 1.33 10.12
CA GLU A 22 -8.15 0.01 9.60
C GLU A 22 -6.92 -0.72 9.10
N LEU A 23 -6.02 0.00 8.43
CA LEU A 23 -4.81 -0.62 7.93
C LEU A 23 -3.93 -1.15 9.07
N GLN A 24 -3.84 -0.40 10.16
CA GLN A 24 -3.02 -0.79 11.30
C GLN A 24 -3.54 -2.04 12.00
N ARG A 25 -4.82 -2.35 11.85
CA ARG A 25 -5.37 -3.59 12.40
C ARG A 25 -4.73 -4.85 11.79
N PHE A 26 -4.16 -4.71 10.60
CA PHE A 26 -3.69 -5.86 9.85
C PHE A 26 -2.18 -5.85 9.62
N VAL A 27 -1.43 -5.12 10.46
CA VAL A 27 0.02 -5.04 10.29
C VAL A 27 0.67 -6.41 10.41
N TRP A 28 0.05 -7.33 11.17
CA TRP A 28 0.59 -8.67 11.33
C TRP A 28 0.62 -9.45 10.00
N MET A 29 -0.14 -9.00 9.01
CA MET A 29 -0.14 -9.63 7.69
C MET A 29 0.93 -9.04 6.76
N MET A 30 1.68 -8.05 7.23
CA MET A 30 2.64 -7.31 6.40
C MET A 30 4.08 -7.73 6.66
N ALA A 31 4.29 -8.80 7.40
CA ALA A 31 5.63 -9.17 7.86
C ALA A 31 6.56 -9.56 6.71
N GLU A 32 6.00 -9.91 5.57
CA GLU A 32 6.81 -10.33 4.42
C GLU A 32 7.48 -9.17 3.70
N SER A 33 7.02 -7.96 3.92
CA SER A 33 7.62 -6.81 3.28
C SER A 33 8.56 -6.13 4.28
N PHE A 34 9.77 -5.99 3.90
CA PHE A 34 10.92 -5.59 4.71
C PHE A 34 10.64 -4.45 5.70
N GLY A 35 10.13 -4.80 6.88
CA GLY A 35 9.86 -3.83 7.93
C GLY A 35 8.60 -3.00 7.72
N LEU A 36 7.80 -3.32 6.72
CA LEU A 36 6.59 -2.57 6.44
C LEU A 36 5.62 -2.59 7.61
N ASP A 37 5.50 -3.74 8.28
CA ASP A 37 4.62 -3.87 9.43
C ASP A 37 4.95 -2.82 10.49
N ARG A 38 6.22 -2.63 10.79
CA ARG A 38 6.64 -1.64 11.79
C ARG A 38 6.43 -0.22 11.29
N ARG A 39 6.71 0.02 10.02
CA ARG A 39 6.55 1.37 9.48
C ARG A 39 5.09 1.80 9.50
N ILE A 40 4.19 0.91 9.15
CA ILE A 40 2.76 1.22 9.20
C ILE A 40 2.29 1.35 10.65
N ASP A 41 2.73 0.44 11.52
CA ASP A 41 2.29 0.46 12.90
C ASP A 41 2.71 1.74 13.62
N ASN A 42 3.88 2.26 13.30
CA ASN A 42 4.41 3.47 13.92
C ASN A 42 4.03 4.76 13.19
N TYR A 43 3.39 4.64 12.05
CA TYR A 43 3.03 5.81 11.25
C TYR A 43 1.89 6.58 11.91
N LYS A 44 2.02 7.91 11.94
CA LYS A 44 1.06 8.78 12.64
C LYS A 44 0.01 9.40 11.73
N GLY A 45 0.17 9.30 10.43
CA GLY A 45 -0.81 9.87 9.50
C GLY A 45 -0.73 11.37 9.37
N THR A 46 0.39 11.98 9.75
CA THR A 46 0.54 13.44 9.68
C THR A 46 1.32 13.90 8.47
N ARG A 47 2.12 13.01 7.88
CA ARG A 47 2.91 13.29 6.69
C ARG A 47 2.82 12.10 5.76
N PRO A 48 3.02 12.32 4.45
CA PRO A 48 3.02 11.17 3.54
C PRO A 48 4.08 10.15 3.93
N ILE A 49 3.72 8.87 3.82
CA ILE A 49 4.65 7.79 4.05
C ILE A 49 5.26 7.36 2.71
N GLY A 50 6.56 7.13 2.71
CA GLY A 50 7.24 6.66 1.50
C GLY A 50 7.09 5.15 1.36
N LEU A 51 6.63 4.71 0.21
CA LEU A 51 6.39 3.30 -0.05
C LEU A 51 7.05 2.90 -1.36
N TRP A 52 7.79 1.81 -1.32
CA TRP A 52 8.34 1.21 -2.53
C TRP A 52 7.26 0.42 -3.24
N ARG A 53 7.52 0.07 -4.50
CA ARG A 53 6.58 -0.73 -5.30
C ARG A 53 6.15 -2.00 -4.57
N TRP A 54 7.12 -2.71 -4.00
CA TRP A 54 6.81 -3.96 -3.29
C TRP A 54 6.02 -3.73 -2.01
N ASP A 55 6.22 -2.59 -1.34
CA ASP A 55 5.39 -2.22 -0.19
C ASP A 55 3.95 -2.04 -0.62
N ILE A 56 3.75 -1.32 -1.72
CA ILE A 56 2.40 -1.07 -2.22
C ILE A 56 1.73 -2.37 -2.62
N GLU A 57 2.47 -3.26 -3.28
CA GLU A 57 1.91 -4.55 -3.67
C GLU A 57 1.49 -5.36 -2.45
N CYS A 58 2.31 -5.35 -1.40
CA CYS A 58 1.96 -6.03 -0.17
C CYS A 58 0.68 -5.46 0.44
N LEU A 59 0.58 -4.13 0.50
CA LEU A 59 -0.61 -3.49 1.06
C LEU A 59 -1.86 -3.82 0.25
N VAL A 60 -1.76 -3.80 -1.08
CA VAL A 60 -2.90 -4.15 -1.92
C VAL A 60 -3.35 -5.58 -1.65
N GLU A 61 -2.41 -6.51 -1.55
CA GLU A 61 -2.76 -7.90 -1.28
C GLU A 61 -3.40 -8.08 0.09
N VAL A 62 -2.87 -7.40 1.10
CA VAL A 62 -3.45 -7.47 2.44
C VAL A 62 -4.87 -6.92 2.43
N ILE A 63 -5.07 -5.75 1.81
CA ILE A 63 -6.38 -5.14 1.76
C ILE A 63 -7.38 -6.04 1.02
N ASP A 64 -6.97 -6.59 -0.12
CA ASP A 64 -7.85 -7.49 -0.88
C ASP A 64 -8.25 -8.70 -0.05
N SER A 65 -7.30 -9.27 0.68
CA SER A 65 -7.57 -10.45 1.51
C SER A 65 -8.57 -10.14 2.60
N VAL A 66 -8.41 -9.01 3.31
CA VAL A 66 -9.31 -8.71 4.43
C VAL A 66 -10.67 -8.22 3.95
N LEU A 67 -10.73 -7.50 2.83
CA LEU A 67 -12.02 -7.06 2.31
C LEU A 67 -12.87 -8.22 1.81
N ASP A 68 -12.23 -9.29 1.36
CA ASP A 68 -12.94 -10.49 0.91
C ASP A 68 -13.35 -11.40 2.05
N ASP A 69 -12.90 -11.13 3.26
CA ASP A 69 -13.14 -12.01 4.41
C ASP A 69 -14.31 -11.48 5.22
N PRO A 70 -15.45 -12.19 5.23
CA PRO A 70 -16.62 -11.73 5.98
C PRO A 70 -16.42 -11.71 7.49
N GLU A 71 -15.38 -12.35 8.01
CA GLU A 71 -15.07 -12.23 9.43
C GLU A 71 -14.62 -10.82 9.78
N TYR A 72 -13.91 -10.17 8.87
CA TYR A 72 -13.44 -8.81 9.12
C TYR A 72 -14.44 -7.77 8.62
N TYR A 73 -15.04 -8.01 7.47
CA TYR A 73 -15.95 -7.06 6.85
C TYR A 73 -17.19 -7.78 6.34
N PRO A 74 -18.14 -8.04 7.25
CA PRO A 74 -19.36 -8.76 6.84
C PRO A 74 -20.27 -7.93 5.96
N SER A 75 -20.11 -6.60 5.96
CA SER A 75 -20.89 -5.71 5.11
C SER A 75 -19.98 -4.81 4.31
N GLN A 76 -20.34 -4.57 3.05
CA GLN A 76 -19.59 -3.68 2.17
C GLN A 76 -20.03 -2.24 2.28
N ASP A 77 -20.97 -1.95 3.16
CA ASP A 77 -21.54 -0.61 3.29
C ASP A 77 -20.96 0.18 4.47
N THR A 78 -20.08 -0.43 5.25
CA THR A 78 -19.53 0.26 6.43
C THR A 78 -18.48 1.27 6.02
N PRO A 79 -18.33 2.35 6.81
CA PRO A 79 -17.25 3.31 6.54
C PRO A 79 -15.87 2.67 6.55
N GLU A 80 -15.66 1.67 7.40
CA GLU A 80 -14.38 0.98 7.50
C GLU A 80 -14.06 0.25 6.20
N TYR A 81 -15.02 -0.48 5.66
CA TYR A 81 -14.82 -1.17 4.39
C TYR A 81 -14.53 -0.17 3.28
N LEU A 82 -15.32 0.88 3.20
CA LEU A 82 -15.16 1.87 2.14
C LEU A 82 -13.83 2.60 2.24
N ALA A 83 -13.37 2.86 3.47
CA ALA A 83 -12.09 3.52 3.67
C ALA A 83 -10.95 2.69 3.08
N LEU A 84 -10.91 1.39 3.39
CA LEU A 84 -9.87 0.53 2.84
C LEU A 84 -10.01 0.36 1.33
N LYS A 85 -11.24 0.29 0.83
CA LYS A 85 -11.46 0.18 -0.60
C LYS A 85 -10.92 1.40 -1.34
N MET A 86 -11.15 2.59 -0.81
CA MET A 86 -10.64 3.82 -1.39
C MET A 86 -9.12 3.86 -1.32
N LEU A 87 -8.55 3.44 -0.20
CA LEU A 87 -7.10 3.39 -0.06
C LEU A 87 -6.50 2.44 -1.08
N ARG A 88 -7.11 1.29 -1.25
CA ARG A 88 -6.65 0.30 -2.23
C ARG A 88 -6.60 0.88 -3.63
N LYS A 89 -7.62 1.66 -3.99
CA LYS A 89 -7.64 2.32 -5.31
C LYS A 89 -6.46 3.27 -5.47
N ARG A 90 -6.19 4.06 -4.44
CA ARG A 90 -5.08 5.02 -4.50
C ARG A 90 -3.74 4.30 -4.59
N LEU A 91 -3.59 3.21 -3.83
CA LEU A 91 -2.36 2.43 -3.86
C LEU A 91 -2.15 1.79 -5.23
N GLN A 92 -3.22 1.25 -5.81
CA GLN A 92 -3.11 0.64 -7.13
C GLN A 92 -2.74 1.67 -8.18
N ALA A 93 -3.31 2.87 -8.10
CA ALA A 93 -2.98 3.92 -9.04
C ALA A 93 -1.49 4.30 -8.96
N GLU A 94 -0.93 4.37 -7.75
CA GLU A 94 0.48 4.65 -7.58
C GLU A 94 1.35 3.52 -8.11
N ASN A 95 0.92 2.29 -7.88
CA ASN A 95 1.66 1.14 -8.39
C ASN A 95 1.70 1.14 -9.92
N ASP A 96 0.57 1.50 -10.54
CA ASP A 96 0.51 1.58 -12.00
C ASP A 96 1.47 2.63 -12.55
N VAL A 97 1.59 3.77 -11.87
CA VAL A 97 2.55 4.80 -12.26
C VAL A 97 3.97 4.29 -12.16
N LEU A 98 4.31 3.61 -11.06
CA LEU A 98 5.66 3.09 -10.87
C LEU A 98 6.01 2.05 -11.94
N TYR A 99 5.06 1.18 -12.27
CA TYR A 99 5.28 0.19 -13.31
C TYR A 99 5.46 0.83 -14.68
N ALA A 100 4.67 1.85 -14.96
CA ALA A 100 4.81 2.56 -16.23
C ALA A 100 6.17 3.21 -16.36
N GLU A 101 6.68 3.79 -15.27
CA GLU A 101 8.01 4.39 -15.27
C GLU A 101 9.09 3.34 -15.47
N LEU A 102 8.96 2.18 -14.85
CA LEU A 102 9.94 1.12 -15.02
C LEU A 102 9.95 0.61 -16.46
N ARG A 103 8.79 0.39 -17.04
CA ARG A 103 8.70 -0.07 -18.41
C ARG A 103 9.26 0.95 -19.39
N SER A 104 8.94 2.20 -19.16
CA SER A 104 9.44 3.27 -20.01
C SER A 104 10.96 3.34 -19.93
N SER A 105 11.50 3.25 -18.74
CA SER A 105 12.94 3.26 -18.53
C SER A 105 13.62 2.08 -19.22
N THR A 106 12.98 0.91 -19.12
CA THR A 106 13.54 -0.31 -19.72
C THR A 106 13.52 -0.26 -21.23
N ARG A 107 12.51 0.33 -21.82
CA ARG A 107 12.36 0.40 -23.26
C ARG A 107 13.27 1.43 -23.90
N LYS A 108 13.71 2.37 -23.15
CA LYS A 108 14.57 3.41 -23.67
C LYS A 108 15.91 2.86 -24.03
N ARG A 109 16.41 3.24 -25.16
CA ARG A 109 17.71 2.77 -25.61
C ARG A 109 18.61 3.93 -25.93
#